data_1187a7f7295a09a414cb073a3ca416f8
#
_entry.id   1187a7f7295a09a414cb073a3ca416f8
#
_cell.length_a   1.000
_cell.length_b   1.000
_cell.length_c   1.000
_cell.angle_alpha   90.00
_cell.angle_beta   90.00
_cell.angle_gamma   90.00
#
_symmetry.space_group_name_H-M   'P 1'
#
loop_
_entity.id
_entity.type
_entity.pdbx_description
1 polymer ?
#
loop_
_entity_poly.entity_id
_entity_poly.type
_entity_poly.pdbx_seq_one_letter_code
_entity_poly.pdbx_strand_id
1 'polypeptide(L)'
;MKLLALDVGERRIGVAVSDETGLIATPLTTIRRASKVEDFSRIGGLIREQRAGGVVVGHPLNRDGSAGLQARRVEKYAQALGLALHDEGLGTPVILWDEYLSTRQAEEALAGVGPRSKVRRAGLDAAAAAIILSDYLEARPH
;
A
#
# COMPACT_ATOMS: atom_id res chain seq x y z
N MET A 1 -10.76 -12.14 6.15
CA MET A 1 -9.29 -12.14 6.04
C MET A 1 -8.77 -10.72 6.01
N LYS A 2 -7.87 -10.39 6.91
CA LYS A 2 -7.22 -9.07 6.89
C LYS A 2 -6.25 -8.95 5.73
N LEU A 3 -6.23 -7.77 5.13
CA LEU A 3 -5.31 -7.42 4.06
C LEU A 3 -4.52 -6.18 4.45
N LEU A 4 -3.26 -6.14 4.05
CA LEU A 4 -2.48 -4.90 4.06
C LEU A 4 -2.53 -4.28 2.68
N ALA A 5 -2.45 -2.96 2.62
CA ALA A 5 -2.25 -2.25 1.37
C ALA A 5 -1.02 -1.37 1.48
N LEU A 6 -0.29 -1.28 0.39
CA LEU A 6 0.91 -0.47 0.29
C LEU A 6 0.77 0.54 -0.84
N ASP A 7 1.10 1.79 -0.54
CA ASP A 7 1.32 2.82 -1.54
C ASP A 7 2.82 3.11 -1.59
N VAL A 8 3.49 2.56 -2.59
CA VAL A 8 4.96 2.58 -2.68
C VAL A 8 5.41 3.85 -3.38
N GLY A 9 5.88 4.83 -2.61
CA GLY A 9 6.48 6.04 -3.13
C GLY A 9 7.99 5.92 -3.26
N GLU A 10 8.64 6.97 -3.72
CA GLU A 10 10.10 7.00 -3.88
C GLU A 10 10.83 6.98 -2.54
N ARG A 11 10.28 7.65 -1.53
CA ARG A 11 10.92 7.81 -0.22
C ARG A 11 10.13 7.19 0.93
N ARG A 12 8.84 7.00 0.75
CA ARG A 12 7.93 6.53 1.79
C ARG A 12 6.95 5.51 1.23
N ILE A 13 6.52 4.62 2.10
CA ILE A 13 5.49 3.65 1.78
C ILE A 13 4.35 3.86 2.75
N GLY A 14 3.19 4.23 2.24
CA GLY A 14 1.96 4.29 3.03
C GLY A 14 1.43 2.89 3.25
N VAL A 15 0.94 2.61 4.46
CA VAL A 15 0.42 1.30 4.81
C VAL A 15 -0.96 1.46 5.41
N ALA A 16 -1.89 0.64 4.94
CA ALA A 16 -3.24 0.54 5.48
C ALA A 16 -3.57 -0.92 5.77
N VAL A 17 -4.58 -1.14 6.58
CA VAL A 17 -5.01 -2.49 6.94
C VAL A 17 -6.54 -2.56 6.90
N SER A 18 -7.07 -3.71 6.48
CA SER A 18 -8.50 -3.95 6.55
C SER A 18 -8.86 -4.60 7.89
N ASP A 19 -10.15 -4.54 8.24
CA ASP A 19 -10.67 -5.37 9.32
C ASP A 19 -10.79 -6.83 8.85
N GLU A 20 -11.13 -7.73 9.76
CA GLU A 20 -11.25 -9.15 9.43
C GLU A 20 -12.37 -9.44 8.44
N THR A 21 -13.43 -8.64 8.48
CA THR A 21 -14.58 -8.82 7.56
C THR A 21 -14.27 -8.34 6.15
N GLY A 22 -13.20 -7.56 5.97
CA GLY A 22 -12.85 -7.02 4.66
C GLY A 22 -13.76 -5.90 4.17
N LEU A 23 -14.37 -5.16 5.10
CA LEU A 23 -15.28 -4.07 4.75
C LEU A 23 -14.67 -2.69 4.93
N ILE A 24 -13.78 -2.53 5.90
CA ILE A 24 -13.23 -1.23 6.29
C ILE A 24 -11.73 -1.22 6.12
N ALA A 25 -11.22 -0.19 5.45
CA ALA A 25 -9.79 0.07 5.31
C ALA A 25 -9.40 1.23 6.22
N THR A 26 -8.35 1.02 7.02
CA THR A 26 -7.87 2.01 7.99
C THR A 26 -6.40 2.32 7.72
N PRO A 27 -5.99 3.61 7.68
CA PRO A 27 -4.59 3.96 7.63
C PRO A 27 -3.86 3.38 8.84
N LEU A 28 -2.70 2.76 8.63
CA LEU A 28 -1.96 2.12 9.70
C LEU A 28 -0.67 2.87 10.04
N THR A 29 0.21 3.06 9.08
CA THR A 29 1.48 3.72 9.31
C THR A 29 2.12 4.14 7.99
N THR A 30 3.25 4.83 8.09
CA THR A 30 4.09 5.15 6.94
C THR A 30 5.50 4.68 7.25
N ILE A 31 6.08 3.95 6.30
CA ILE A 31 7.44 3.45 6.39
C ILE A 31 8.34 4.39 5.58
N ARG A 32 9.38 4.92 6.22
CA ARG A 32 10.42 5.65 5.51
C ARG A 32 11.35 4.62 4.86
N ARG A 33 11.48 4.69 3.54
CA ARG A 33 12.28 3.71 2.80
C ARG A 33 13.76 3.83 3.16
N ALA A 34 14.37 2.69 3.37
CA ALA A 34 15.80 2.54 3.57
C ALA A 34 16.33 1.60 2.49
N SER A 35 16.76 0.40 2.82
CA SER A 35 17.09 -0.62 1.83
C SER A 35 15.88 -1.53 1.62
N LYS A 36 15.87 -2.28 0.51
CA LYS A 36 14.82 -3.28 0.29
C LYS A 36 14.79 -4.32 1.41
N VAL A 37 15.95 -4.73 1.91
CA VAL A 37 16.04 -5.68 3.02
C VAL A 37 15.32 -5.16 4.25
N GLU A 38 15.59 -3.92 4.64
CA GLU A 38 14.95 -3.30 5.81
C GLU A 38 13.46 -3.07 5.58
N ASP A 39 13.09 -2.57 4.41
CA ASP A 39 11.70 -2.32 4.05
C ASP A 39 10.88 -3.61 4.10
N PHE A 40 11.39 -4.67 3.49
CA PHE A 40 10.70 -5.96 3.43
C PHE A 40 10.62 -6.62 4.81
N SER A 41 11.64 -6.43 5.63
CA SER A 41 11.60 -6.90 7.02
C SER A 41 10.49 -6.21 7.81
N ARG A 42 10.34 -4.90 7.65
CA ARG A 42 9.27 -4.14 8.31
C ARG A 42 7.88 -4.56 7.81
N ILE A 43 7.75 -4.73 6.50
CA ILE A 43 6.48 -5.16 5.91
C ILE A 43 6.13 -6.58 6.40
N GLY A 44 7.08 -7.49 6.42
CA GLY A 44 6.90 -8.83 6.96
C GLY A 44 6.48 -8.81 8.43
N GLY A 45 7.07 -7.93 9.22
CA GLY A 45 6.68 -7.72 10.62
C GLY A 45 5.24 -7.25 10.77
N LEU A 46 4.82 -6.32 9.92
CA LEU A 46 3.43 -5.84 9.92
C LEU A 46 2.45 -6.94 9.51
N ILE A 47 2.81 -7.76 8.53
CA ILE A 47 1.99 -8.90 8.10
C ILE A 47 1.77 -9.85 9.28
N ARG A 48 2.82 -10.18 10.01
CA ARG A 48 2.73 -11.07 11.18
C ARG A 48 1.93 -10.44 12.31
N GLU A 49 2.22 -9.19 12.62
CA GLU A 49 1.53 -8.45 13.68
C GLU A 49 0.04 -8.33 13.41
N GLN A 50 -0.33 -7.99 12.19
CA GLN A 50 -1.73 -7.82 11.79
C GLN A 50 -2.40 -9.13 11.39
N ARG A 51 -1.64 -10.20 11.25
CA ARG A 51 -2.13 -11.48 10.74
C ARG A 51 -2.78 -11.33 9.37
N ALA A 52 -2.14 -10.55 8.51
CA ALA A 52 -2.66 -10.28 7.18
C ALA A 52 -2.50 -11.50 6.29
N GLY A 53 -3.55 -11.81 5.53
CA GLY A 53 -3.55 -12.93 4.59
C GLY A 53 -3.17 -12.56 3.17
N GLY A 54 -2.98 -11.28 2.89
CA GLY A 54 -2.57 -10.79 1.58
C GLY A 54 -2.10 -9.36 1.65
N VAL A 55 -1.36 -8.94 0.61
CA VAL A 55 -0.88 -7.56 0.47
C VAL A 55 -1.34 -7.03 -0.88
N VAL A 56 -2.00 -5.89 -0.86
CA VAL A 56 -2.43 -5.18 -2.07
C VAL A 56 -1.47 -4.02 -2.28
N VAL A 57 -0.84 -3.95 -3.44
CA VAL A 57 0.09 -2.88 -3.78
C VAL A 57 -0.54 -2.01 -4.87
N GLY A 58 -0.64 -0.72 -4.61
CA GLY A 58 -1.17 0.23 -5.59
C GLY A 58 -0.29 0.27 -6.84
N HIS A 59 -0.89 0.13 -7.99
CA HIS A 59 -0.20 0.08 -9.28
C HIS A 59 -0.53 1.34 -10.08
N PRO A 60 0.38 2.34 -10.13
CA PRO A 60 0.06 3.66 -10.69
C PRO A 60 0.11 3.67 -12.22
N LEU A 61 -0.91 3.09 -12.83
CA LEU A 61 -1.06 3.06 -14.28
C LEU A 61 -1.46 4.43 -14.83
N ASN A 62 -1.12 4.69 -16.08
CA ASN A 62 -1.61 5.85 -16.80
C ASN A 62 -3.11 5.70 -17.09
N ARG A 63 -3.76 6.79 -17.49
CA ARG A 63 -5.20 6.79 -17.79
C ARG A 63 -5.60 5.80 -18.87
N ASP A 64 -4.71 5.56 -19.81
CA ASP A 64 -4.95 4.59 -20.90
C ASP A 64 -4.66 3.15 -20.52
N GLY A 65 -4.29 2.90 -19.24
CA GLY A 65 -3.94 1.58 -18.75
C GLY A 65 -2.50 1.17 -18.99
N SER A 66 -1.69 2.02 -19.64
CA SER A 66 -0.28 1.70 -19.87
C SER A 66 0.56 1.91 -18.62
N ALA A 67 1.67 1.18 -18.53
CA ALA A 67 2.61 1.27 -17.42
C ALA A 67 3.73 2.25 -17.77
N GLY A 68 3.78 3.38 -17.05
CA GLY A 68 4.90 4.31 -17.13
C GLY A 68 6.06 3.86 -16.26
N LEU A 69 7.04 4.73 -16.08
CA LEU A 69 8.25 4.42 -15.30
C LEU A 69 7.94 4.07 -13.85
N GLN A 70 7.08 4.84 -13.22
CA GLN A 70 6.70 4.59 -11.82
C GLN A 70 5.96 3.26 -11.66
N ALA A 71 5.03 2.95 -12.56
CA ALA A 71 4.31 1.68 -12.52
C ALA A 71 5.28 0.49 -12.63
N ARG A 72 6.26 0.61 -13.51
CA ARG A 72 7.28 -0.45 -13.69
C ARG A 72 8.15 -0.63 -12.46
N ARG A 73 8.50 0.47 -11.77
CA ARG A 73 9.25 0.41 -10.52
C ARG A 73 8.46 -0.30 -9.43
N VAL A 74 7.17 0.00 -9.34
CA VAL A 74 6.27 -0.65 -8.38
C VAL A 74 6.11 -2.13 -8.70
N GLU A 75 5.99 -2.50 -9.98
CA GLU A 75 5.92 -3.91 -10.37
C GLU A 75 7.14 -4.69 -9.90
N LYS A 76 8.34 -4.13 -10.11
CA LYS A 76 9.59 -4.76 -9.65
C LYS A 76 9.66 -4.84 -8.13
N TYR A 77 9.23 -3.80 -7.45
CA TYR A 77 9.20 -3.76 -5.99
C TYR A 77 8.26 -4.83 -5.45
N ALA A 78 7.06 -4.94 -6.01
CA ALA A 78 6.08 -5.94 -5.59
C ALA A 78 6.58 -7.36 -5.83
N GLN A 79 7.25 -7.60 -6.95
CA GLN A 79 7.83 -8.91 -7.27
C GLN A 79 8.92 -9.27 -6.27
N ALA A 80 9.81 -8.34 -5.98
CA ALA A 80 10.88 -8.54 -5.00
C ALA A 80 10.32 -8.79 -3.59
N LEU A 81 9.27 -8.05 -3.23
CA LEU A 81 8.59 -8.25 -1.95
C LEU A 81 8.01 -9.66 -1.85
N GLY A 82 7.31 -10.12 -2.89
CA GLY A 82 6.74 -11.47 -2.91
C GLY A 82 7.79 -12.55 -2.70
N LEU A 83 8.94 -12.41 -3.35
CA LEU A 83 10.06 -13.35 -3.18
C LEU A 83 10.63 -13.30 -1.76
N ALA A 84 10.80 -12.10 -1.20
CA ALA A 84 11.31 -11.93 0.15
C ALA A 84 10.37 -12.55 1.20
N LEU A 85 9.07 -12.36 1.04
CA LEU A 85 8.07 -12.94 1.93
C LEU A 85 8.10 -14.48 1.86
N HIS A 86 8.22 -15.01 0.66
CA HIS A 86 8.34 -16.45 0.48
C HIS A 86 9.60 -17.00 1.19
N ASP A 87 10.71 -16.31 1.04
CA ASP A 87 11.99 -16.71 1.69
C ASP A 87 11.90 -16.66 3.21
N GLU A 88 11.06 -15.81 3.76
CA GLU A 88 10.80 -15.72 5.21
C GLU A 88 9.77 -16.74 5.69
N GLY A 89 9.27 -17.58 4.82
CA GLY A 89 8.25 -18.56 5.15
C GLY A 89 6.84 -18.03 5.19
N LEU A 90 6.63 -16.81 4.67
CA LEU A 90 5.29 -16.21 4.57
C LEU A 90 4.70 -16.51 3.19
N GLY A 91 3.66 -17.31 3.16
CA GLY A 91 2.94 -17.62 1.93
C GLY A 91 1.94 -16.53 1.53
N THR A 92 2.24 -15.28 1.85
CA THR A 92 1.33 -14.16 1.67
C THR A 92 1.37 -13.67 0.23
N PRO A 93 0.24 -13.72 -0.50
CA PRO A 93 0.22 -13.21 -1.87
C PRO A 93 0.35 -11.70 -1.93
N VAL A 94 1.03 -11.22 -2.97
CA VAL A 94 1.18 -9.79 -3.26
C VAL A 94 0.40 -9.51 -4.55
N ILE A 95 -0.57 -8.63 -4.45
CA ILE A 95 -1.52 -8.33 -5.53
C ILE A 95 -1.32 -6.90 -5.99
N LEU A 96 -1.14 -6.68 -7.29
CA LEU A 96 -1.12 -5.32 -7.85
C LEU A 96 -2.56 -4.88 -8.13
N TRP A 97 -2.87 -3.67 -7.73
CA TRP A 97 -4.19 -3.09 -7.94
C TRP A 97 -4.06 -1.68 -8.53
N ASP A 98 -4.79 -1.40 -9.59
CA ASP A 98 -4.75 -0.10 -10.26
C ASP A 98 -5.17 1.00 -9.28
N GLU A 99 -4.25 1.94 -9.03
CA GLU A 99 -4.48 3.03 -8.07
C GLU A 99 -4.78 4.36 -8.74
N TYR A 100 -5.13 4.34 -10.00
CA TYR A 100 -5.43 5.58 -10.73
C TYR A 100 -6.33 6.49 -9.90
N LEU A 101 -5.84 7.69 -9.55
CA LEU A 101 -6.48 8.72 -8.72
C LEU A 101 -6.41 8.53 -7.19
N SER A 102 -5.90 7.42 -6.64
CA SER A 102 -5.87 7.21 -5.18
C SER A 102 -5.10 8.31 -4.45
N THR A 103 -3.92 8.68 -4.93
CA THR A 103 -3.13 9.75 -4.31
C THR A 103 -3.86 11.09 -4.37
N ARG A 104 -4.49 11.38 -5.51
CA ARG A 104 -5.25 12.61 -5.68
C ARG A 104 -6.44 12.67 -4.72
N GLN A 105 -7.15 11.56 -4.57
CA GLN A 105 -8.26 11.46 -3.63
C GLN A 105 -7.79 11.68 -2.19
N ALA A 106 -6.64 11.12 -1.83
CA ALA A 106 -6.06 11.32 -0.51
C ALA A 106 -5.66 12.78 -0.28
N GLU A 107 -5.08 13.44 -1.29
CA GLU A 107 -4.73 14.85 -1.23
C GLU A 107 -5.97 15.72 -1.03
N GLU A 108 -7.04 15.45 -1.74
CA GLU A 108 -8.31 16.15 -1.61
C GLU A 108 -8.90 15.95 -0.21
N ALA A 109 -8.86 14.76 0.32
CA ALA A 109 -9.37 14.44 1.65
C ALA A 109 -8.61 15.17 2.76
N LEU A 110 -7.31 15.41 2.58
CA LEU A 110 -6.46 16.04 3.58
C LEU A 110 -6.19 17.53 3.30
N ALA A 111 -6.68 18.07 2.19
CA ALA A 111 -6.37 19.43 1.76
C ALA A 111 -6.77 20.53 2.76
N GLY A 112 -7.77 20.30 3.61
CA GLY A 112 -8.23 21.25 4.60
C GLY A 112 -7.58 21.15 5.98
N VAL A 113 -6.59 20.27 6.16
CA VAL A 113 -6.08 19.90 7.48
C VAL A 113 -4.84 20.73 7.91
N GLY A 114 -4.73 21.99 7.49
CA GLY A 114 -3.67 22.87 7.94
C GLY A 114 -2.35 22.73 7.20
N PRO A 115 -1.25 23.32 7.72
CA PRO A 115 0.01 23.37 6.99
C PRO A 115 0.64 22.00 6.78
N ARG A 116 1.39 21.87 5.69
CA ARG A 116 2.07 20.63 5.34
C ARG A 116 3.25 20.39 6.27
N SER A 117 3.09 19.48 7.19
CA SER A 117 4.13 19.02 8.10
C SER A 117 4.53 17.58 7.75
N LYS A 118 5.58 17.08 8.38
CA LYS A 118 5.99 15.67 8.24
C LYS A 118 4.87 14.72 8.66
N VAL A 119 4.17 15.05 9.74
CA VAL A 119 3.04 14.25 10.26
C VAL A 119 1.93 14.19 9.23
N ARG A 120 1.62 15.33 8.60
CA ARG A 120 0.60 15.39 7.57
C ARG A 120 0.99 14.56 6.33
N ARG A 121 2.26 14.61 5.92
CA ARG A 121 2.75 13.81 4.80
C ARG A 121 2.64 12.32 5.11
N ALA A 122 3.01 11.92 6.32
CA ALA A 122 2.87 10.53 6.75
C ALA A 122 1.40 10.09 6.73
N GLY A 123 0.50 10.96 7.19
CA GLY A 123 -0.93 10.72 7.13
C GLY A 123 -1.46 10.62 5.70
N LEU A 124 -0.92 11.43 4.80
CA LEU A 124 -1.29 11.41 3.39
C LEU A 124 -0.92 10.09 2.72
N ASP A 125 0.29 9.58 2.98
CA ASP A 125 0.74 8.30 2.41
C ASP A 125 -0.12 7.14 2.92
N ALA A 126 -0.39 7.09 4.23
CA ALA A 126 -1.24 6.05 4.80
C ALA A 126 -2.69 6.17 4.33
N ALA A 127 -3.20 7.40 4.17
CA ALA A 127 -4.53 7.64 3.63
C ALA A 127 -4.64 7.18 2.18
N ALA A 128 -3.62 7.40 1.37
CA ALA A 128 -3.57 6.90 0.00
C ALA A 128 -3.64 5.37 -0.03
N ALA A 129 -2.90 4.70 0.86
CA ALA A 129 -2.94 3.25 0.98
C ALA A 129 -4.34 2.77 1.40
N ALA A 130 -5.00 3.48 2.30
CA ALA A 130 -6.37 3.14 2.72
C ALA A 130 -7.37 3.27 1.58
N ILE A 131 -7.21 4.28 0.71
CA ILE A 131 -8.06 4.45 -0.47
C ILE A 131 -7.86 3.30 -1.46
N ILE A 132 -6.61 2.92 -1.72
CA ILE A 132 -6.27 1.76 -2.55
C ILE A 132 -6.96 0.51 -2.02
N LEU A 133 -6.86 0.28 -0.72
CA LEU A 133 -7.44 -0.90 -0.08
C LEU A 133 -8.96 -0.87 -0.15
N SER A 134 -9.58 0.27 0.11
CA SER A 134 -11.02 0.44 0.05
C SER A 134 -11.54 0.12 -1.36
N ASP A 135 -10.88 0.65 -2.40
CA ASP A 135 -11.24 0.37 -3.79
C ASP A 135 -11.15 -1.14 -4.09
N TYR A 136 -10.08 -1.77 -3.63
CA TYR A 136 -9.90 -3.20 -3.83
C TYR A 136 -11.01 -4.02 -3.15
N LEU A 137 -11.33 -3.67 -1.90
CA LEU A 137 -12.36 -4.37 -1.15
C LEU A 137 -13.74 -4.24 -1.79
N GLU A 138 -14.06 -3.07 -2.33
CA GLU A 138 -15.33 -2.83 -3.02
C GLU A 138 -15.44 -3.62 -4.34
N ALA A 139 -14.32 -3.74 -5.04
CA ALA A 139 -14.30 -4.35 -6.37
C ALA A 139 -14.30 -5.88 -6.34
N ARG A 140 -13.79 -6.49 -5.27
CA ARG A 140 -13.71 -7.94 -5.23
C ARG A 140 -15.06 -8.57 -4.91
N PRO A 141 -15.36 -9.75 -5.49
CA PRO A 141 -16.60 -10.48 -5.16
C PRO A 141 -16.59 -10.93 -3.70
N HIS A 142 -17.73 -10.86 -3.09
CA HIS A 142 -17.93 -11.30 -1.70
C HIS A 142 -18.49 -12.69 -1.62
#